data_f12e517718bbba3ae06c1233362c19de
#
_entry.id   f12e517718bbba3ae06c1233362c19de
#
_cell.length_a   1.000
_cell.length_b   1.000
_cell.length_c   1.000
_cell.angle_alpha   90.00
_cell.angle_beta   90.00
_cell.angle_gamma   90.00
#
_symmetry.space_group_name_H-M   'P 1'
#
loop_
_entity.id
_entity.type
_entity.pdbx_description
1 polymer ?
#
loop_
_entity_poly.entity_id
_entity_poly.type
_entity_poly.pdbx_seq_one_letter_code
_entity_poly.pdbx_strand_id
1 'polypeptide(L)'
;MEKFFKVKEHGSNVRTEVLAGVTTFMAMAYILFVNANMFSQLGTVSYNAIYIATALSAVIGTFLIAFIANLPLGLASGMGLNAFFVYTVCFTFGLSYANALVLVLIDGIVFTILTVTGIRAKLFAAIPDCVRKVIPAGIGLFIAFLGLQNAGIVVNSSSTCVTLASFNLLSGAVTWGDIMPKLVTIAAIIVIAVLSYKKIRGSVFWGILSGTILYYILGATVPGFYTGFAENLSFNPFTAFSEWGSQAFLKVFTEGFNFDAYLATHTQAELILVIATSALAFCMVDMFDTLGTLYGACSRGGMLVNGEVPNFEKAMLSDALATCAGAVCGTSTVTTFVESSAGVGEGGRTGLSAFTTGVLFFIAMFLSPVAALIPSCATASALVYVGVLMMGCVTDIDWKDVSIAVPAFLTIAFMAFTYNISYGIAFGLISHVFIQIFTGKAKEVKAFTWVIAVLFALMFFLTH
;
A
#
# COMPACT_ATOMS: atom_id res chain seq x y z
N MET A 1 -21.66 8.01 22.12
CA MET A 1 -20.64 7.09 21.57
C MET A 1 -21.01 5.63 21.90
N GLU A 2 -21.07 5.22 23.17
CA GLU A 2 -21.37 3.81 23.54
C GLU A 2 -22.67 3.25 22.94
N LYS A 3 -23.77 4.03 23.04
CA LYS A 3 -25.08 3.65 22.46
C LYS A 3 -25.10 3.68 20.92
N PHE A 4 -24.37 4.62 20.31
CA PHE A 4 -24.33 4.78 18.86
C PHE A 4 -23.64 3.57 18.19
N PHE A 5 -22.47 3.17 18.71
CA PHE A 5 -21.71 2.02 18.20
C PHE A 5 -22.19 0.67 18.78
N LYS A 6 -23.19 0.66 19.67
CA LYS A 6 -23.73 -0.56 20.30
C LYS A 6 -22.67 -1.43 20.97
N VAL A 7 -21.71 -0.77 21.65
CA VAL A 7 -20.51 -1.41 22.20
C VAL A 7 -20.84 -2.61 23.08
N LYS A 8 -21.84 -2.49 23.97
CA LYS A 8 -22.25 -3.58 24.86
C LYS A 8 -22.92 -4.74 24.13
N GLU A 9 -23.68 -4.46 23.05
CA GLU A 9 -24.34 -5.49 22.25
C GLU A 9 -23.29 -6.39 21.53
N HIS A 10 -22.13 -5.82 21.21
CA HIS A 10 -21.00 -6.54 20.62
C HIS A 10 -20.02 -7.15 21.65
N GLY A 11 -20.39 -7.20 22.92
CA GLY A 11 -19.59 -7.85 23.97
C GLY A 11 -18.31 -7.11 24.36
N SER A 12 -18.22 -5.78 24.08
CA SER A 12 -17.06 -4.94 24.38
C SER A 12 -17.40 -3.84 25.40
N ASN A 13 -16.42 -3.01 25.72
CA ASN A 13 -16.59 -1.81 26.55
C ASN A 13 -15.77 -0.65 25.99
N VAL A 14 -16.11 0.58 26.36
CA VAL A 14 -15.49 1.80 25.84
C VAL A 14 -13.98 1.81 26.02
N ARG A 15 -13.48 1.34 27.17
CA ARG A 15 -12.04 1.32 27.45
C ARG A 15 -11.30 0.36 26.52
N THR A 16 -11.85 -0.82 26.30
CA THR A 16 -11.27 -1.83 25.36
C THR A 16 -11.27 -1.29 23.94
N GLU A 17 -12.38 -0.68 23.49
CA GLU A 17 -12.49 -0.09 22.15
C GLU A 17 -11.46 1.03 21.94
N VAL A 18 -11.30 1.93 22.91
CA VAL A 18 -10.29 3.00 22.82
C VAL A 18 -8.88 2.41 22.76
N LEU A 19 -8.55 1.44 23.63
CA LEU A 19 -7.24 0.78 23.61
C LEU A 19 -6.99 0.04 22.28
N ALA A 20 -8.00 -0.63 21.76
CA ALA A 20 -7.93 -1.28 20.44
C ALA A 20 -7.66 -0.27 19.31
N GLY A 21 -8.34 0.88 19.34
CA GLY A 21 -8.12 1.96 18.39
C GLY A 21 -6.70 2.56 18.48
N VAL A 22 -6.19 2.77 19.69
CA VAL A 22 -4.79 3.20 19.89
C VAL A 22 -3.82 2.15 19.34
N THR A 23 -4.07 0.86 19.58
CA THR A 23 -3.22 -0.23 19.08
C THR A 23 -3.24 -0.29 17.54
N THR A 24 -4.41 -0.14 16.93
CA THR A 24 -4.53 -0.06 15.45
C THR A 24 -3.75 1.14 14.91
N PHE A 25 -3.93 2.33 15.48
CA PHE A 25 -3.18 3.51 15.06
C PHE A 25 -1.68 3.30 15.15
N MET A 26 -1.16 2.79 16.27
CA MET A 26 0.28 2.54 16.44
C MET A 26 0.82 1.52 15.41
N ALA A 27 -0.01 0.54 15.03
CA ALA A 27 0.38 -0.42 14.02
C ALA A 27 0.39 0.17 12.60
N MET A 28 -0.47 1.15 12.31
CA MET A 28 -0.65 1.77 10.98
C MET A 28 0.10 3.09 10.79
N ALA A 29 0.50 3.78 11.87
CA ALA A 29 1.04 5.15 11.80
C ALA A 29 2.27 5.29 10.87
N TYR A 30 2.99 4.21 10.61
CA TYR A 30 4.13 4.20 9.72
C TYR A 30 3.79 4.62 8.28
N ILE A 31 2.52 4.43 7.85
CA ILE A 31 2.08 4.79 6.50
C ILE A 31 2.26 6.27 6.21
N LEU A 32 2.09 7.12 7.22
CA LEU A 32 2.26 8.57 7.07
C LEU A 32 3.65 8.93 6.57
N PHE A 33 4.67 8.28 7.11
CA PHE A 33 6.08 8.52 6.77
C PHE A 33 6.47 7.84 5.46
N VAL A 34 6.08 6.59 5.30
CA VAL A 34 6.45 5.78 4.14
C VAL A 34 5.80 6.33 2.87
N ASN A 35 4.52 6.67 2.92
CA ASN A 35 3.81 7.22 1.77
C ASN A 35 4.37 8.59 1.37
N ALA A 36 4.59 9.47 2.34
CA ALA A 36 5.18 10.78 2.10
C ALA A 36 6.57 10.68 1.44
N ASN A 37 7.43 9.77 1.93
CA ASN A 37 8.74 9.52 1.32
C ASN A 37 8.64 8.96 -0.10
N MET A 38 7.68 8.08 -0.36
CA MET A 38 7.52 7.45 -1.67
C MET A 38 7.08 8.47 -2.73
N PHE A 39 6.04 9.25 -2.44
CA PHE A 39 5.51 10.23 -3.38
C PHE A 39 6.44 11.43 -3.58
N SER A 40 7.22 11.83 -2.58
CA SER A 40 8.19 12.92 -2.71
C SER A 40 9.28 12.63 -3.75
N GLN A 41 9.52 11.36 -4.09
CA GLN A 41 10.44 10.97 -5.16
C GLN A 41 9.99 11.44 -6.56
N LEU A 42 8.69 11.76 -6.73
CA LEU A 42 8.18 12.33 -7.97
C LEU A 42 8.71 13.75 -8.25
N GLY A 43 9.19 14.45 -7.21
CA GLY A 43 9.72 15.81 -7.33
C GLY A 43 8.66 16.90 -7.60
N THR A 44 7.42 16.52 -7.86
CA THR A 44 6.29 17.42 -8.15
C THR A 44 5.45 17.74 -6.92
N VAL A 45 5.57 16.94 -5.88
CA VAL A 45 4.86 17.08 -4.60
C VAL A 45 5.82 16.96 -3.44
N SER A 46 5.63 17.77 -2.41
CA SER A 46 6.49 17.75 -1.22
C SER A 46 6.11 16.60 -0.27
N TYR A 47 7.08 16.19 0.55
CA TYR A 47 6.85 15.25 1.65
C TYR A 47 5.70 15.69 2.56
N ASN A 48 5.68 16.97 2.94
CA ASN A 48 4.67 17.55 3.83
C ASN A 48 3.27 17.51 3.22
N ALA A 49 3.15 17.83 1.92
CA ALA A 49 1.86 17.80 1.22
C ALA A 49 1.25 16.39 1.24
N ILE A 50 2.06 15.37 0.94
CA ILE A 50 1.60 13.97 0.94
C ILE A 50 1.37 13.45 2.36
N TYR A 51 2.16 13.87 3.34
CA TYR A 51 1.92 13.53 4.74
C TYR A 51 0.51 13.95 5.18
N ILE A 52 0.12 15.22 4.91
CA ILE A 52 -1.22 15.71 5.22
C ILE A 52 -2.29 15.00 4.39
N ALA A 53 -2.08 14.81 3.07
CA ALA A 53 -3.01 14.08 2.21
C ALA A 53 -3.28 12.65 2.73
N THR A 54 -2.23 11.94 3.14
CA THR A 54 -2.31 10.57 3.68
C THR A 54 -3.03 10.56 5.03
N ALA A 55 -2.71 11.48 5.93
CA ALA A 55 -3.36 11.55 7.23
C ALA A 55 -4.84 11.89 7.11
N LEU A 56 -5.19 12.88 6.28
CA LEU A 56 -6.57 13.32 6.08
C LEU A 56 -7.42 12.22 5.41
N SER A 57 -6.88 11.57 4.39
CA SER A 57 -7.57 10.45 3.73
C SER A 57 -7.78 9.27 4.68
N ALA A 58 -6.80 8.99 5.55
CA ALA A 58 -6.93 7.97 6.59
C ALA A 58 -8.02 8.34 7.63
N VAL A 59 -8.11 9.62 8.03
CA VAL A 59 -9.20 10.13 8.90
C VAL A 59 -10.55 9.89 8.24
N ILE A 60 -10.71 10.33 6.99
CA ILE A 60 -11.99 10.21 6.26
C ILE A 60 -12.36 8.73 6.08
N GLY A 61 -11.45 7.90 5.56
CA GLY A 61 -11.70 6.47 5.32
C GLY A 61 -12.03 5.72 6.60
N THR A 62 -11.25 5.96 7.67
CA THR A 62 -11.47 5.30 8.97
C THR A 62 -12.79 5.75 9.62
N PHE A 63 -13.20 7.01 9.44
CA PHE A 63 -14.51 7.46 9.91
C PHE A 63 -15.66 6.88 9.07
N LEU A 64 -15.48 6.74 7.75
CA LEU A 64 -16.50 6.10 6.91
C LEU A 64 -16.77 4.67 7.37
N ILE A 65 -15.74 3.86 7.59
CA ILE A 65 -15.96 2.47 8.05
C ILE A 65 -16.50 2.43 9.49
N ALA A 66 -16.10 3.36 10.35
CA ALA A 66 -16.62 3.47 11.71
C ALA A 66 -18.13 3.73 11.72
N PHE A 67 -18.60 4.70 10.93
CA PHE A 67 -19.99 5.15 10.96
C PHE A 67 -20.93 4.34 10.07
N ILE A 68 -20.44 3.88 8.90
CA ILE A 68 -21.27 3.16 7.91
C ILE A 68 -21.32 1.66 8.23
N ALA A 69 -20.15 1.04 8.48
CA ALA A 69 -20.04 -0.39 8.70
C ALA A 69 -20.02 -0.82 10.16
N ASN A 70 -19.70 0.09 11.08
CA ASN A 70 -19.51 -0.18 12.50
C ASN A 70 -18.49 -1.30 12.75
N LEU A 71 -17.35 -1.27 12.04
CA LEU A 71 -16.27 -2.26 12.17
C LEU A 71 -15.02 -1.62 12.79
N PRO A 72 -14.23 -2.38 13.60
CA PRO A 72 -13.04 -1.88 14.31
C PRO A 72 -11.80 -1.87 13.41
N LEU A 73 -11.91 -1.33 12.19
CA LEU A 73 -10.86 -1.36 11.18
C LEU A 73 -10.37 0.05 10.85
N GLY A 74 -9.09 0.21 10.64
CA GLY A 74 -8.48 1.44 10.11
C GLY A 74 -8.32 1.36 8.61
N LEU A 75 -8.56 2.49 7.94
CA LEU A 75 -8.31 2.68 6.52
C LEU A 75 -7.21 3.72 6.34
N ALA A 76 -6.34 3.48 5.39
CA ALA A 76 -5.32 4.44 4.96
C ALA A 76 -4.87 4.13 3.52
N SER A 77 -3.98 4.95 2.98
CA SER A 77 -3.44 4.76 1.63
C SER A 77 -2.68 3.44 1.51
N GLY A 78 -3.12 2.54 0.62
CA GLY A 78 -2.63 1.16 0.49
C GLY A 78 -1.21 1.09 -0.05
N MET A 79 -0.30 0.40 0.65
CA MET A 79 1.13 0.38 0.32
C MET A 79 1.43 -0.12 -1.09
N GLY A 80 0.80 -1.21 -1.52
CA GLY A 80 0.97 -1.77 -2.86
C GLY A 80 0.49 -0.81 -3.94
N LEU A 81 -0.65 -0.18 -3.71
CA LEU A 81 -1.25 0.78 -4.62
C LEU A 81 -0.48 2.10 -4.67
N ASN A 82 0.14 2.52 -3.57
CA ASN A 82 1.07 3.66 -3.52
C ASN A 82 2.29 3.40 -4.41
N ALA A 83 2.88 2.23 -4.28
CA ALA A 83 4.03 1.83 -5.08
C ALA A 83 3.65 1.71 -6.57
N PHE A 84 2.51 1.14 -6.89
CA PHE A 84 1.99 1.08 -8.25
C PHE A 84 1.74 2.48 -8.83
N PHE A 85 1.15 3.39 -8.06
CA PHE A 85 0.95 4.78 -8.44
C PHE A 85 2.27 5.46 -8.81
N VAL A 86 3.26 5.45 -7.91
CA VAL A 86 4.51 6.20 -8.08
C VAL A 86 5.39 5.54 -9.13
N TYR A 87 5.68 4.26 -8.98
CA TYR A 87 6.71 3.60 -9.79
C TYR A 87 6.19 3.11 -11.13
N THR A 88 4.97 2.59 -11.17
CA THR A 88 4.42 2.08 -12.43
C THR A 88 3.73 3.20 -13.21
N VAL A 89 2.74 3.86 -12.61
CA VAL A 89 1.92 4.82 -13.35
C VAL A 89 2.71 6.11 -13.67
N CYS A 90 3.43 6.66 -12.71
CA CYS A 90 4.16 7.90 -12.94
C CYS A 90 5.54 7.65 -13.59
N PHE A 91 6.39 6.78 -13.05
CA PHE A 91 7.74 6.60 -13.59
C PHE A 91 7.80 5.70 -14.83
N THR A 92 7.06 4.58 -14.86
CA THR A 92 7.14 3.66 -16.01
C THR A 92 6.23 4.10 -17.15
N PHE A 93 4.98 4.45 -16.88
CA PHE A 93 4.06 4.89 -17.94
C PHE A 93 4.18 6.36 -18.27
N GLY A 94 4.87 7.18 -17.47
CA GLY A 94 5.11 8.60 -17.75
C GLY A 94 3.92 9.52 -17.51
N LEU A 95 2.88 9.06 -16.81
CA LEU A 95 1.75 9.91 -16.42
C LEU A 95 2.16 10.88 -15.30
N SER A 96 1.62 12.10 -15.34
CA SER A 96 1.83 13.06 -14.28
C SER A 96 1.19 12.60 -12.97
N TYR A 97 1.65 13.14 -11.83
CA TYR A 97 1.02 12.90 -10.53
C TYR A 97 -0.49 13.17 -10.56
N ALA A 98 -0.90 14.29 -11.17
CA ALA A 98 -2.31 14.66 -11.26
C ALA A 98 -3.12 13.70 -12.15
N ASN A 99 -2.53 13.24 -13.29
CA ASN A 99 -3.17 12.22 -14.14
C ASN A 99 -3.33 10.87 -13.39
N ALA A 100 -2.34 10.47 -12.60
CA ALA A 100 -2.42 9.27 -11.79
C ALA A 100 -3.53 9.35 -10.72
N LEU A 101 -3.80 10.53 -10.14
CA LEU A 101 -4.95 10.74 -9.25
C LEU A 101 -6.30 10.52 -9.95
N VAL A 102 -6.40 10.80 -11.25
CA VAL A 102 -7.62 10.48 -12.03
C VAL A 102 -7.84 8.98 -12.10
N LEU A 103 -6.78 8.18 -12.24
CA LEU A 103 -6.90 6.72 -12.22
C LEU A 103 -7.42 6.19 -10.89
N VAL A 104 -6.94 6.77 -9.78
CA VAL A 104 -7.45 6.47 -8.42
C VAL A 104 -8.92 6.88 -8.27
N LEU A 105 -9.30 8.03 -8.82
CA LEU A 105 -10.70 8.47 -8.80
C LEU A 105 -11.59 7.54 -9.63
N ILE A 106 -11.13 7.13 -10.82
CA ILE A 106 -11.84 6.14 -11.67
C ILE A 106 -12.00 4.83 -10.90
N ASP A 107 -10.95 4.34 -10.24
CA ASP A 107 -10.98 3.15 -9.41
C ASP A 107 -12.06 3.26 -8.33
N GLY A 108 -12.05 4.30 -7.52
CA GLY A 108 -13.04 4.53 -6.47
C GLY A 108 -14.48 4.60 -6.99
N ILE A 109 -14.70 5.26 -8.15
CA ILE A 109 -16.04 5.34 -8.79
C ILE A 109 -16.47 3.96 -9.30
N VAL A 110 -15.60 3.26 -10.04
CA VAL A 110 -15.88 1.92 -10.55
C VAL A 110 -16.17 0.97 -9.40
N PHE A 111 -15.36 1.03 -8.35
CA PHE A 111 -15.52 0.21 -7.17
C PHE A 111 -16.84 0.49 -6.42
N THR A 112 -17.23 1.76 -6.32
CA THR A 112 -18.54 2.16 -5.78
C THR A 112 -19.69 1.56 -6.62
N ILE A 113 -19.63 1.70 -7.95
CA ILE A 113 -20.65 1.15 -8.86
C ILE A 113 -20.71 -0.38 -8.74
N LEU A 114 -19.59 -1.07 -8.74
CA LEU A 114 -19.50 -2.52 -8.59
C LEU A 114 -20.07 -3.01 -7.25
N THR A 115 -19.87 -2.25 -6.18
CA THR A 115 -20.38 -2.56 -4.84
C THR A 115 -21.89 -2.40 -4.81
N VAL A 116 -22.42 -1.27 -5.29
CA VAL A 116 -23.88 -0.98 -5.29
C VAL A 116 -24.66 -1.92 -6.21
N THR A 117 -24.07 -2.32 -7.35
CA THR A 117 -24.72 -3.21 -8.33
C THR A 117 -24.59 -4.71 -7.99
N GLY A 118 -23.76 -5.09 -7.02
CA GLY A 118 -23.50 -6.49 -6.67
C GLY A 118 -22.74 -7.29 -7.75
N ILE A 119 -22.29 -6.65 -8.83
CA ILE A 119 -21.53 -7.31 -9.92
C ILE A 119 -20.15 -7.78 -9.45
N ARG A 120 -19.66 -7.18 -8.37
CA ARG A 120 -18.36 -7.44 -7.77
C ARG A 120 -18.11 -8.92 -7.45
N ALA A 121 -19.09 -9.66 -6.94
CA ALA A 121 -18.95 -11.09 -6.68
C ALA A 121 -18.63 -11.88 -7.95
N LYS A 122 -19.15 -11.46 -9.11
CA LYS A 122 -18.86 -12.06 -10.41
C LYS A 122 -17.43 -11.74 -10.88
N LEU A 123 -16.96 -10.51 -10.66
CA LEU A 123 -15.60 -10.08 -10.99
C LEU A 123 -14.58 -10.85 -10.15
N PHE A 124 -14.81 -10.92 -8.84
CA PHE A 124 -13.97 -11.69 -7.92
C PHE A 124 -13.87 -13.17 -8.33
N ALA A 125 -15.01 -13.78 -8.66
CA ALA A 125 -15.06 -15.16 -9.10
C ALA A 125 -14.39 -15.40 -10.47
N ALA A 126 -14.15 -14.37 -11.27
CA ALA A 126 -13.54 -14.50 -12.58
C ALA A 126 -12.01 -14.71 -12.52
N ILE A 127 -11.37 -14.25 -11.44
CA ILE A 127 -9.93 -14.40 -11.30
C ILE A 127 -9.62 -15.79 -10.73
N PRO A 128 -8.72 -16.54 -11.37
CA PRO A 128 -8.31 -17.87 -10.91
C PRO A 128 -7.72 -17.80 -9.49
N ASP A 129 -8.05 -18.79 -8.65
CA ASP A 129 -7.60 -18.84 -7.26
C ASP A 129 -6.07 -18.83 -7.13
N CYS A 130 -5.37 -19.48 -8.06
CA CYS A 130 -3.90 -19.52 -8.09
C CYS A 130 -3.25 -18.13 -8.29
N VAL A 131 -3.90 -17.23 -9.03
CA VAL A 131 -3.44 -15.84 -9.20
C VAL A 131 -3.88 -15.01 -7.99
N ARG A 132 -5.16 -15.07 -7.66
CA ARG A 132 -5.77 -14.28 -6.59
C ARG A 132 -5.07 -14.43 -5.24
N LYS A 133 -4.78 -15.65 -4.83
CA LYS A 133 -4.15 -15.96 -3.53
C LYS A 133 -2.72 -15.43 -3.41
N VAL A 134 -2.01 -15.26 -4.51
CA VAL A 134 -0.60 -14.82 -4.51
C VAL A 134 -0.40 -13.33 -4.80
N ILE A 135 -1.46 -12.60 -5.19
CA ILE A 135 -1.36 -11.15 -5.37
C ILE A 135 -0.71 -10.46 -4.17
N PRO A 136 -1.12 -10.72 -2.90
CA PRO A 136 -0.46 -10.11 -1.76
C PRO A 136 1.03 -10.46 -1.67
N ALA A 137 1.43 -11.68 -1.97
CA ALA A 137 2.84 -12.07 -1.95
C ALA A 137 3.66 -11.34 -3.03
N GLY A 138 3.11 -11.22 -4.24
CA GLY A 138 3.75 -10.46 -5.31
C GLY A 138 3.95 -8.99 -4.96
N ILE A 139 2.91 -8.36 -4.41
CA ILE A 139 2.97 -6.99 -3.89
C ILE A 139 3.99 -6.90 -2.76
N GLY A 140 3.97 -7.84 -1.82
CA GLY A 140 4.91 -7.89 -0.69
C GLY A 140 6.37 -7.97 -1.14
N LEU A 141 6.68 -8.84 -2.10
CA LEU A 141 8.02 -8.95 -2.66
C LEU A 141 8.44 -7.66 -3.40
N PHE A 142 7.53 -7.08 -4.17
CA PHE A 142 7.73 -5.80 -4.85
C PHE A 142 8.05 -4.66 -3.86
N ILE A 143 7.25 -4.51 -2.80
CA ILE A 143 7.47 -3.48 -1.77
C ILE A 143 8.77 -3.71 -1.01
N ALA A 144 9.11 -4.97 -0.67
CA ALA A 144 10.37 -5.31 -0.02
C ALA A 144 11.58 -4.96 -0.91
N PHE A 145 11.49 -5.25 -2.19
CA PHE A 145 12.53 -4.90 -3.16
C PHE A 145 12.73 -3.38 -3.26
N LEU A 146 11.63 -2.61 -3.34
CA LEU A 146 11.67 -1.14 -3.26
C LEU A 146 12.31 -0.65 -1.96
N GLY A 147 11.96 -1.24 -0.83
CA GLY A 147 12.57 -0.92 0.47
C GLY A 147 14.08 -1.12 0.46
N LEU A 148 14.58 -2.23 -0.08
CA LEU A 148 16.00 -2.52 -0.19
C LEU A 148 16.73 -1.54 -1.13
N GLN A 149 16.07 -1.07 -2.20
CA GLN A 149 16.64 -0.08 -3.09
C GLN A 149 16.63 1.33 -2.49
N ASN A 150 15.53 1.73 -1.83
CA ASN A 150 15.44 3.02 -1.12
C ASN A 150 16.48 3.12 0.01
N ALA A 151 16.81 1.99 0.63
CA ALA A 151 17.89 1.89 1.61
C ALA A 151 19.30 1.95 0.97
N GLY A 152 19.40 1.85 -0.36
CA GLY A 152 20.66 1.75 -1.07
C GLY A 152 21.40 0.42 -0.83
N ILE A 153 20.71 -0.62 -0.35
CA ILE A 153 21.29 -1.96 -0.13
C ILE A 153 21.36 -2.72 -1.46
N VAL A 154 20.30 -2.66 -2.24
CA VAL A 154 20.25 -3.17 -3.62
C VAL A 154 20.43 -1.99 -4.56
N VAL A 155 21.39 -2.07 -5.47
CA VAL A 155 21.72 -1.00 -6.40
C VAL A 155 21.74 -1.52 -7.83
N ASN A 156 21.61 -0.61 -8.81
CA ASN A 156 21.67 -0.97 -10.22
C ASN A 156 23.05 -1.49 -10.60
N SER A 157 23.07 -2.47 -11.51
CA SER A 157 24.27 -3.08 -12.06
C SER A 157 24.12 -3.28 -13.56
N SER A 158 25.09 -2.85 -14.34
CA SER A 158 25.08 -3.00 -15.79
C SER A 158 25.17 -4.46 -16.26
N SER A 159 25.70 -5.35 -15.42
CA SER A 159 25.90 -6.77 -15.76
C SER A 159 24.75 -7.67 -15.31
N THR A 160 24.10 -7.34 -14.19
CA THR A 160 23.10 -8.23 -13.53
C THR A 160 21.77 -7.52 -13.25
N CYS A 161 21.54 -6.34 -13.83
CA CYS A 161 20.44 -5.42 -13.52
C CYS A 161 20.51 -4.86 -12.10
N VAL A 162 20.66 -5.70 -11.09
CA VAL A 162 20.81 -5.31 -9.68
C VAL A 162 21.90 -6.10 -8.99
N THR A 163 22.52 -5.48 -7.99
CA THR A 163 23.55 -6.11 -7.15
C THR A 163 23.49 -5.57 -5.72
N LEU A 164 24.20 -6.23 -4.80
CA LEU A 164 24.42 -5.71 -3.46
C LEU A 164 25.36 -4.49 -3.52
N ALA A 165 25.00 -3.43 -2.83
CA ALA A 165 25.87 -2.26 -2.70
C ALA A 165 27.21 -2.64 -2.06
N SER A 166 28.28 -1.94 -2.44
CA SER A 166 29.60 -2.18 -1.85
C SER A 166 29.64 -1.69 -0.39
N PHE A 167 30.18 -2.54 0.47
CA PHE A 167 30.55 -2.23 1.86
C PHE A 167 32.08 -2.18 2.05
N ASN A 168 32.82 -2.22 0.95
CA ASN A 168 34.27 -2.33 0.99
C ASN A 168 34.93 -0.94 1.17
N LEU A 169 35.22 -0.59 2.42
CA LEU A 169 35.95 0.62 2.79
C LEU A 169 37.41 0.62 2.29
N LEU A 170 37.99 -0.56 2.07
CA LEU A 170 39.38 -0.67 1.65
C LEU A 170 39.60 -0.24 0.20
N SER A 171 38.54 -0.24 -0.61
CA SER A 171 38.60 0.23 -2.01
C SER A 171 38.79 1.75 -2.13
N GLY A 172 38.51 2.50 -1.07
CA GLY A 172 38.50 3.97 -1.09
C GLY A 172 37.33 4.59 -1.87
N ALA A 173 36.51 3.76 -2.54
CA ALA A 173 35.38 4.22 -3.32
C ALA A 173 34.08 4.40 -2.46
N VAL A 174 34.05 3.87 -1.26
CA VAL A 174 32.90 3.91 -0.33
C VAL A 174 33.35 4.50 0.99
N THR A 175 32.56 5.42 1.52
CA THR A 175 32.80 6.09 2.80
C THR A 175 31.91 5.53 3.89
N TRP A 176 32.21 5.85 5.16
CA TRP A 176 31.30 5.54 6.27
C TRP A 176 29.95 6.22 6.11
N GLY A 177 29.89 7.43 5.52
CA GLY A 177 28.64 8.12 5.21
C GLY A 177 27.72 7.32 4.29
N ASP A 178 28.29 6.56 3.32
CA ASP A 178 27.53 5.73 2.40
C ASP A 178 27.03 4.42 3.03
N ILE A 179 27.74 3.93 4.05
CA ILE A 179 27.44 2.64 4.71
C ILE A 179 26.44 2.83 5.85
N MET A 180 26.51 3.92 6.60
CA MET A 180 25.68 4.12 7.80
C MET A 180 24.18 4.02 7.54
N PRO A 181 23.58 4.64 6.51
CA PRO A 181 22.13 4.48 6.22
C PRO A 181 21.75 3.02 5.99
N LYS A 182 22.58 2.24 5.31
CA LYS A 182 22.33 0.81 5.04
C LYS A 182 22.35 -0.02 6.32
N LEU A 183 23.29 0.25 7.21
CA LEU A 183 23.37 -0.41 8.53
C LEU A 183 22.18 -0.03 9.42
N VAL A 184 21.75 1.23 9.39
CA VAL A 184 20.54 1.68 10.10
C VAL A 184 19.32 0.91 9.61
N THR A 185 19.15 0.75 8.29
CA THR A 185 18.03 -0.04 7.74
C THR A 185 18.07 -1.48 8.22
N ILE A 186 19.21 -2.14 8.14
CA ILE A 186 19.36 -3.54 8.59
C ILE A 186 19.05 -3.66 10.09
N ALA A 187 19.61 -2.76 10.91
CA ALA A 187 19.36 -2.75 12.35
C ALA A 187 17.88 -2.52 12.65
N ALA A 188 17.22 -1.59 11.96
CA ALA A 188 15.81 -1.32 12.13
C ALA A 188 14.93 -2.52 11.73
N ILE A 189 15.25 -3.24 10.64
CA ILE A 189 14.55 -4.48 10.26
C ILE A 189 14.67 -5.53 11.38
N ILE A 190 15.86 -5.70 11.94
CA ILE A 190 16.08 -6.65 13.05
C ILE A 190 15.27 -6.25 14.28
N VAL A 191 15.27 -4.96 14.64
CA VAL A 191 14.48 -4.44 15.76
C VAL A 191 12.98 -4.70 15.54
N ILE A 192 12.44 -4.40 14.35
CA ILE A 192 11.04 -4.68 14.00
C ILE A 192 10.74 -6.17 14.18
N ALA A 193 11.58 -7.04 13.65
CA ALA A 193 11.40 -8.50 13.73
C ALA A 193 11.41 -8.99 15.19
N VAL A 194 12.34 -8.51 16.02
CA VAL A 194 12.42 -8.86 17.45
C VAL A 194 11.21 -8.35 18.22
N LEU A 195 10.78 -7.10 18.00
CA LEU A 195 9.60 -6.54 18.65
C LEU A 195 8.32 -7.26 18.23
N SER A 196 8.22 -7.64 16.96
CA SER A 196 7.09 -8.40 16.44
C SER A 196 7.07 -9.82 17.02
N TYR A 197 8.22 -10.50 17.11
CA TYR A 197 8.33 -11.81 17.74
C TYR A 197 7.89 -11.76 19.22
N LYS A 198 8.25 -10.67 19.93
CA LYS A 198 7.81 -10.42 21.31
C LYS A 198 6.36 -9.94 21.41
N LYS A 199 5.64 -9.85 20.30
CA LYS A 199 4.25 -9.37 20.22
C LYS A 199 4.06 -7.95 20.81
N ILE A 200 5.08 -7.10 20.68
CA ILE A 200 5.00 -5.70 21.11
C ILE A 200 4.16 -4.92 20.10
N ARG A 201 3.16 -4.19 20.60
CA ARG A 201 2.23 -3.40 19.79
C ARG A 201 2.98 -2.30 19.04
N GLY A 202 2.63 -2.09 17.76
CA GLY A 202 3.29 -1.07 16.94
C GLY A 202 4.77 -1.35 16.66
N SER A 203 5.17 -2.63 16.55
CA SER A 203 6.57 -3.03 16.30
C SER A 203 7.22 -2.28 15.14
N VAL A 204 6.48 -2.04 14.04
CA VAL A 204 6.96 -1.30 12.87
C VAL A 204 7.23 0.16 13.23
N PHE A 205 6.31 0.81 13.93
CA PHE A 205 6.47 2.20 14.38
C PHE A 205 7.71 2.36 15.30
N TRP A 206 7.84 1.48 16.30
CA TRP A 206 8.99 1.49 17.21
C TRP A 206 10.31 1.17 16.49
N GLY A 207 10.25 0.31 15.46
CA GLY A 207 11.40 0.01 14.63
C GLY A 207 11.88 1.21 13.81
N ILE A 208 10.96 1.94 13.17
CA ILE A 208 11.27 3.18 12.46
C ILE A 208 11.85 4.21 13.43
N LEU A 209 11.23 4.39 14.58
CA LEU A 209 11.71 5.35 15.57
C LEU A 209 13.11 5.01 16.09
N SER A 210 13.35 3.73 16.40
CA SER A 210 14.70 3.27 16.82
C SER A 210 15.74 3.44 15.71
N GLY A 211 15.37 3.15 14.44
CA GLY A 211 16.21 3.42 13.29
C GLY A 211 16.54 4.92 13.13
N THR A 212 15.53 5.77 13.31
CA THR A 212 15.69 7.23 13.26
C THR A 212 16.65 7.72 14.37
N ILE A 213 16.46 7.25 15.60
CA ILE A 213 17.35 7.59 16.72
C ILE A 213 18.77 7.14 16.44
N LEU A 214 18.93 5.89 15.97
CA LEU A 214 20.25 5.35 15.61
C LEU A 214 20.91 6.17 14.48
N TYR A 215 20.15 6.58 13.47
CA TYR A 215 20.62 7.41 12.38
C TYR A 215 21.25 8.72 12.88
N TYR A 216 20.57 9.43 13.78
CA TYR A 216 21.09 10.69 14.32
C TYR A 216 22.23 10.51 15.31
N ILE A 217 22.24 9.42 16.10
CA ILE A 217 23.38 9.08 16.97
C ILE A 217 24.63 8.83 16.11
N LEU A 218 24.50 8.06 15.04
CA LEU A 218 25.61 7.79 14.13
C LEU A 218 26.07 9.06 13.41
N GLY A 219 25.14 9.93 13.02
CA GLY A 219 25.48 11.24 12.42
C GLY A 219 26.24 12.18 13.36
N ALA A 220 26.04 12.05 14.67
CA ALA A 220 26.79 12.82 15.66
C ALA A 220 28.16 12.20 16.02
N THR A 221 28.34 10.90 15.81
CA THR A 221 29.50 10.13 16.28
C THR A 221 30.46 9.71 15.16
N VAL A 222 29.94 9.52 13.93
CA VAL A 222 30.74 9.03 12.81
C VAL A 222 31.24 10.19 11.96
N PRO A 223 32.56 10.40 11.85
CA PRO A 223 33.13 11.46 11.01
C PRO A 223 32.75 11.29 9.53
N GLY A 224 32.32 12.37 8.89
CA GLY A 224 31.94 12.40 7.48
C GLY A 224 30.51 11.92 7.21
N PHE A 225 29.73 11.55 8.25
CA PHE A 225 28.31 11.26 8.13
C PHE A 225 27.48 12.44 8.63
N TYR A 226 26.96 13.24 7.70
CA TYR A 226 26.13 14.41 8.03
C TYR A 226 24.66 14.12 7.81
N THR A 227 23.83 14.35 8.81
CA THR A 227 22.40 13.98 8.83
C THR A 227 21.45 15.15 8.53
N GLY A 228 21.96 16.38 8.47
CA GLY A 228 21.10 17.56 8.24
C GLY A 228 20.04 17.83 9.31
N PHE A 229 20.25 17.35 10.55
CA PHE A 229 19.22 17.44 11.61
C PHE A 229 18.70 18.87 11.84
N ALA A 230 19.63 19.84 11.93
CA ALA A 230 19.26 21.23 12.21
C ALA A 230 18.53 21.90 11.03
N GLU A 231 18.83 21.48 9.81
CA GLU A 231 18.22 22.01 8.58
C GLU A 231 16.81 21.48 8.37
N ASN A 232 16.56 20.23 8.76
CA ASN A 232 15.25 19.57 8.62
C ASN A 232 14.32 19.90 9.79
N LEU A 233 14.79 20.57 10.85
CA LEU A 233 14.01 20.88 12.00
C LEU A 233 13.09 22.08 11.72
N SER A 234 11.79 21.85 11.63
CA SER A 234 10.75 22.87 11.51
C SER A 234 9.75 22.71 12.65
N PHE A 235 9.27 23.82 13.19
CA PHE A 235 8.27 23.79 14.28
C PHE A 235 6.89 24.30 13.85
N ASN A 236 6.72 24.63 12.56
CA ASN A 236 5.46 25.17 12.06
C ASN A 236 4.65 24.10 11.31
N PRO A 237 3.62 23.49 11.89
CA PRO A 237 2.79 22.50 11.21
C PRO A 237 1.93 23.11 10.09
N PHE A 238 1.67 24.43 10.11
CA PHE A 238 0.80 25.06 9.11
C PHE A 238 1.44 25.19 7.74
N THR A 239 2.76 25.13 7.63
CA THR A 239 3.44 25.05 6.32
C THR A 239 3.03 23.81 5.56
N ALA A 240 2.92 22.66 6.21
CA ALA A 240 2.49 21.40 5.60
C ALA A 240 1.05 21.50 5.05
N PHE A 241 0.14 22.18 5.75
CA PHE A 241 -1.22 22.40 5.25
C PHE A 241 -1.25 23.36 4.03
N SER A 242 -0.40 24.38 4.01
CA SER A 242 -0.27 25.28 2.86
C SER A 242 0.27 24.54 1.63
N GLU A 243 1.32 23.71 1.82
CA GLU A 243 1.87 22.87 0.76
C GLU A 243 0.84 21.86 0.25
N TRP A 244 0.09 21.22 1.14
CA TRP A 244 -0.98 20.30 0.77
C TRP A 244 -2.05 20.99 -0.07
N GLY A 245 -2.53 22.17 0.37
CA GLY A 245 -3.54 22.93 -0.35
C GLY A 245 -3.13 23.34 -1.77
N SER A 246 -1.85 23.64 -1.97
CA SER A 246 -1.31 24.10 -3.27
C SER A 246 -0.86 22.95 -4.19
N GLN A 247 -0.33 21.85 -3.64
CA GLN A 247 0.35 20.81 -4.42
C GLN A 247 -0.47 19.51 -4.55
N ALA A 248 -1.41 19.22 -3.64
CA ALA A 248 -2.09 17.93 -3.60
C ALA A 248 -3.63 18.05 -3.64
N PHE A 249 -4.20 18.96 -2.86
CA PHE A 249 -5.66 19.07 -2.72
C PHE A 249 -6.32 19.47 -4.02
N LEU A 250 -7.35 18.71 -4.43
CA LEU A 250 -8.14 18.91 -5.65
C LEU A 250 -7.35 18.86 -6.96
N LYS A 251 -6.07 18.47 -6.95
CA LYS A 251 -5.26 18.37 -8.18
C LYS A 251 -5.84 17.40 -9.21
N VAL A 252 -6.57 16.40 -8.77
CA VAL A 252 -7.32 15.49 -9.64
C VAL A 252 -8.28 16.24 -10.57
N PHE A 253 -8.90 17.34 -10.12
CA PHE A 253 -9.86 18.11 -10.91
C PHE A 253 -9.22 19.29 -11.64
N THR A 254 -8.20 19.92 -11.07
CA THR A 254 -7.59 21.14 -11.65
C THR A 254 -6.56 20.81 -12.73
N GLU A 255 -5.83 19.72 -12.60
CA GLU A 255 -4.73 19.34 -13.51
C GLU A 255 -4.86 17.91 -14.04
N GLY A 256 -5.62 17.06 -13.34
CA GLY A 256 -5.62 15.62 -13.57
C GLY A 256 -6.17 15.20 -14.96
N PHE A 257 -7.10 15.94 -15.51
CA PHE A 257 -7.70 15.65 -16.82
C PHE A 257 -6.93 16.25 -18.00
N ASN A 258 -5.83 16.95 -17.73
CA ASN A 258 -4.94 17.42 -18.79
C ASN A 258 -3.87 16.35 -19.08
N PHE A 259 -3.99 15.68 -20.23
CA PHE A 259 -3.06 14.67 -20.72
C PHE A 259 -2.13 15.16 -21.82
N ASP A 260 -2.05 16.49 -22.07
CA ASP A 260 -1.28 17.05 -23.18
C ASP A 260 0.20 16.66 -23.13
N ALA A 261 0.79 16.65 -21.93
CA ALA A 261 2.18 16.26 -21.73
C ALA A 261 2.43 14.79 -22.13
N TYR A 262 1.50 13.89 -21.84
CA TYR A 262 1.58 12.48 -22.24
C TYR A 262 1.37 12.33 -23.75
N LEU A 263 0.37 12.99 -24.31
CA LEU A 263 0.03 12.95 -25.73
C LEU A 263 1.07 13.60 -26.66
N ALA A 264 1.99 14.39 -26.09
CA ALA A 264 3.12 14.92 -26.85
C ALA A 264 4.10 13.83 -27.34
N THR A 265 4.13 12.69 -26.67
CA THR A 265 5.05 11.56 -26.97
C THR A 265 4.34 10.24 -27.26
N HIS A 266 3.04 10.15 -26.96
CA HIS A 266 2.25 8.92 -27.09
C HIS A 266 0.95 9.18 -27.85
N THR A 267 0.35 8.11 -28.38
CA THR A 267 -0.93 8.19 -29.11
C THR A 267 -2.13 8.17 -28.16
N GLN A 268 -3.29 8.65 -28.65
CA GLN A 268 -4.55 8.53 -27.90
C GLN A 268 -4.94 7.09 -27.58
N ALA A 269 -4.62 6.15 -28.49
CA ALA A 269 -4.92 4.73 -28.30
C ALA A 269 -4.10 4.15 -27.12
N GLU A 270 -2.82 4.50 -27.04
CA GLU A 270 -1.94 4.12 -25.92
C GLU A 270 -2.46 4.71 -24.60
N LEU A 271 -2.86 6.00 -24.58
CA LEU A 271 -3.43 6.63 -23.39
C LEU A 271 -4.67 5.88 -22.90
N ILE A 272 -5.62 5.59 -23.78
CA ILE A 272 -6.85 4.87 -23.42
C ILE A 272 -6.52 3.49 -22.84
N LEU A 273 -5.57 2.79 -23.45
CA LEU A 273 -5.17 1.46 -23.00
C LEU A 273 -4.46 1.49 -21.65
N VAL A 274 -3.55 2.46 -21.44
CA VAL A 274 -2.87 2.66 -20.14
C VAL A 274 -3.88 3.02 -19.06
N ILE A 275 -4.84 3.91 -19.34
CA ILE A 275 -5.91 4.24 -18.39
C ILE A 275 -6.75 2.99 -18.05
N ALA A 276 -7.20 2.25 -19.06
CA ALA A 276 -8.07 1.09 -18.86
C ALA A 276 -7.37 -0.03 -18.07
N THR A 277 -6.12 -0.34 -18.42
CA THR A 277 -5.36 -1.41 -17.74
C THR A 277 -4.91 -1.01 -16.36
N SER A 278 -4.51 0.25 -16.15
CA SER A 278 -4.12 0.76 -14.83
C SER A 278 -5.34 0.84 -13.90
N ALA A 279 -6.47 1.36 -14.37
CA ALA A 279 -7.70 1.41 -13.58
C ALA A 279 -8.17 -0.01 -13.21
N LEU A 280 -8.08 -0.97 -14.14
CA LEU A 280 -8.38 -2.38 -13.86
C LEU A 280 -7.42 -2.94 -12.80
N ALA A 281 -6.13 -2.65 -12.88
CA ALA A 281 -5.15 -3.11 -11.91
C ALA A 281 -5.39 -2.50 -10.52
N PHE A 282 -5.65 -1.19 -10.43
CA PHE A 282 -6.03 -0.54 -9.18
C PHE A 282 -7.26 -1.23 -8.58
N CYS A 283 -8.32 -1.37 -9.34
CA CYS A 283 -9.57 -1.98 -8.88
C CYS A 283 -9.40 -3.43 -8.41
N MET A 284 -8.60 -4.23 -9.14
CA MET A 284 -8.34 -5.62 -8.74
C MET A 284 -7.54 -5.69 -7.44
N VAL A 285 -6.45 -4.93 -7.34
CA VAL A 285 -5.58 -4.93 -6.16
C VAL A 285 -6.34 -4.42 -4.94
N ASP A 286 -7.04 -3.28 -5.06
CA ASP A 286 -7.85 -2.70 -4.00
C ASP A 286 -8.91 -3.67 -3.48
N MET A 287 -9.64 -4.31 -4.41
CA MET A 287 -10.65 -5.31 -4.07
C MET A 287 -10.07 -6.50 -3.29
N PHE A 288 -8.89 -7.02 -3.70
CA PHE A 288 -8.31 -8.19 -3.01
C PHE A 288 -7.68 -7.82 -1.68
N ASP A 289 -7.05 -6.66 -1.60
CA ASP A 289 -6.46 -6.17 -0.35
C ASP A 289 -7.56 -5.95 0.71
N THR A 290 -8.63 -5.25 0.34
CA THR A 290 -9.78 -5.03 1.23
C THR A 290 -10.47 -6.33 1.64
N LEU A 291 -10.71 -7.25 0.71
CA LEU A 291 -11.32 -8.55 1.05
C LEU A 291 -10.44 -9.36 2.00
N GLY A 292 -9.16 -9.49 1.68
CA GLY A 292 -8.20 -10.21 2.50
C GLY A 292 -8.13 -9.66 3.92
N THR A 293 -8.09 -8.34 4.03
CA THR A 293 -8.03 -7.63 5.31
C THR A 293 -9.31 -7.77 6.12
N LEU A 294 -10.49 -7.58 5.50
CA LEU A 294 -11.78 -7.72 6.16
C LEU A 294 -11.97 -9.13 6.74
N TYR A 295 -11.77 -10.16 5.91
CA TYR A 295 -11.91 -11.55 6.37
C TYR A 295 -10.82 -11.91 7.39
N GLY A 296 -9.57 -11.51 7.17
CA GLY A 296 -8.46 -11.78 8.08
C GLY A 296 -8.64 -11.16 9.46
N ALA A 297 -9.02 -9.89 9.53
CA ALA A 297 -9.24 -9.19 10.79
C ALA A 297 -10.49 -9.70 11.52
N CYS A 298 -11.62 -9.87 10.81
CA CYS A 298 -12.86 -10.36 11.40
C CYS A 298 -12.75 -11.81 11.89
N SER A 299 -12.03 -12.66 11.16
CA SER A 299 -11.75 -14.04 11.56
C SER A 299 -10.93 -14.08 12.86
N ARG A 300 -9.85 -13.30 12.92
CA ARG A 300 -9.00 -13.19 14.12
C ARG A 300 -9.80 -12.70 15.35
N GLY A 301 -10.78 -11.81 15.13
CA GLY A 301 -11.66 -11.29 16.17
C GLY A 301 -12.81 -12.21 16.57
N GLY A 302 -13.02 -13.32 15.87
CA GLY A 302 -14.21 -14.15 16.05
C GLY A 302 -15.50 -13.41 15.69
N MET A 303 -15.43 -12.45 14.76
CA MET A 303 -16.55 -11.58 14.38
C MET A 303 -17.32 -12.11 13.18
N LEU A 304 -16.88 -13.20 12.55
CA LEU A 304 -17.58 -13.78 11.42
C LEU A 304 -18.94 -14.35 11.85
N VAL A 305 -20.01 -13.98 11.14
CA VAL A 305 -21.36 -14.51 11.33
C VAL A 305 -21.66 -15.45 10.18
N ASN A 306 -21.88 -16.73 10.45
CA ASN A 306 -22.05 -17.78 9.43
C ASN A 306 -20.92 -17.83 8.38
N GLY A 307 -19.69 -17.49 8.79
CA GLY A 307 -18.53 -17.43 7.88
C GLY A 307 -18.41 -16.13 7.06
N GLU A 308 -19.29 -15.17 7.24
CA GLU A 308 -19.29 -13.90 6.54
C GLU A 308 -18.91 -12.73 7.46
N VAL A 309 -18.31 -11.69 6.89
CA VAL A 309 -18.01 -10.44 7.58
C VAL A 309 -19.30 -9.66 7.85
N PRO A 310 -19.56 -9.22 9.09
CA PRO A 310 -20.74 -8.43 9.40
C PRO A 310 -20.72 -7.10 8.63
N ASN A 311 -21.89 -6.68 8.16
CA ASN A 311 -22.04 -5.44 7.36
C ASN A 311 -21.10 -5.34 6.14
N PHE A 312 -20.78 -6.47 5.52
CA PHE A 312 -19.81 -6.58 4.44
C PHE A 312 -20.00 -5.53 3.33
N GLU A 313 -21.22 -5.40 2.78
CA GLU A 313 -21.53 -4.43 1.72
C GLU A 313 -21.23 -2.98 2.16
N LYS A 314 -21.52 -2.66 3.43
CA LYS A 314 -21.25 -1.34 3.99
C LYS A 314 -19.75 -1.08 4.19
N ALA A 315 -19.01 -2.12 4.58
CA ALA A 315 -17.55 -2.02 4.71
C ALA A 315 -16.90 -1.72 3.36
N MET A 316 -17.33 -2.43 2.33
CA MET A 316 -16.82 -2.24 0.98
C MET A 316 -17.26 -0.92 0.35
N LEU A 317 -18.45 -0.43 0.66
CA LEU A 317 -18.87 0.92 0.25
C LEU A 317 -18.02 2.00 0.93
N SER A 318 -17.69 1.81 2.21
CA SER A 318 -16.82 2.72 2.95
C SER A 318 -15.44 2.81 2.33
N ASP A 319 -14.89 1.68 1.91
CA ASP A 319 -13.60 1.55 1.25
C ASP A 319 -13.58 2.27 -0.11
N ALA A 320 -14.58 2.00 -0.96
CA ALA A 320 -14.73 2.66 -2.26
C ALA A 320 -14.87 4.20 -2.14
N LEU A 321 -15.66 4.68 -1.19
CA LEU A 321 -15.80 6.11 -0.92
C LEU A 321 -14.50 6.72 -0.35
N ALA A 322 -13.78 5.95 0.46
CA ALA A 322 -12.47 6.37 0.98
C ALA A 322 -11.43 6.52 -0.14
N THR A 323 -11.45 5.63 -1.13
CA THR A 323 -10.59 5.74 -2.33
C THR A 323 -10.90 7.01 -3.13
N CYS A 324 -12.18 7.33 -3.36
CA CYS A 324 -12.55 8.60 -3.98
C CYS A 324 -12.04 9.80 -3.16
N ALA A 325 -12.18 9.76 -1.83
CA ALA A 325 -11.66 10.81 -0.96
C ALA A 325 -10.13 10.90 -1.00
N GLY A 326 -9.42 9.77 -1.11
CA GLY A 326 -7.97 9.72 -1.30
C GLY A 326 -7.51 10.48 -2.53
N ALA A 327 -8.15 10.24 -3.69
CA ALA A 327 -7.87 10.97 -4.93
C ALA A 327 -8.08 12.48 -4.79
N VAL A 328 -9.14 12.89 -4.10
CA VAL A 328 -9.45 14.32 -3.85
C VAL A 328 -8.43 14.96 -2.91
N CYS A 329 -8.00 14.23 -1.87
CA CYS A 329 -6.97 14.68 -0.93
C CYS A 329 -5.57 14.71 -1.54
N GLY A 330 -5.35 14.01 -2.66
CA GLY A 330 -4.06 13.94 -3.34
C GLY A 330 -3.20 12.77 -2.91
N THR A 331 -3.80 11.65 -2.53
CA THR A 331 -3.08 10.40 -2.27
C THR A 331 -3.66 9.25 -3.11
N SER A 332 -3.02 8.10 -3.07
CA SER A 332 -3.48 6.90 -3.76
C SER A 332 -4.73 6.30 -3.11
N THR A 333 -5.14 5.15 -3.60
CA THR A 333 -6.27 4.34 -3.12
C THR A 333 -6.23 4.14 -1.61
N VAL A 334 -7.33 4.41 -0.94
CA VAL A 334 -7.47 4.27 0.52
C VAL A 334 -8.22 2.98 0.81
N THR A 335 -7.55 2.03 1.43
CA THR A 335 -8.05 0.67 1.65
C THR A 335 -7.94 0.25 3.13
N THR A 336 -8.60 -0.85 3.49
CA THR A 336 -8.51 -1.41 4.85
C THR A 336 -7.13 -1.99 5.11
N PHE A 337 -6.61 -1.79 6.33
CA PHE A 337 -5.28 -2.23 6.73
C PHE A 337 -5.31 -3.52 7.56
N VAL A 338 -4.48 -4.49 7.18
CA VAL A 338 -4.34 -5.78 7.89
C VAL A 338 -3.84 -5.60 9.34
N GLU A 339 -3.09 -4.54 9.61
CA GLU A 339 -2.64 -4.12 10.94
C GLU A 339 -3.80 -3.83 11.91
N SER A 340 -5.00 -3.54 11.40
CA SER A 340 -6.22 -3.42 12.20
C SER A 340 -6.50 -4.70 13.01
N SER A 341 -6.02 -5.84 12.53
CA SER A 341 -6.10 -7.11 13.26
C SER A 341 -5.41 -7.08 14.64
N ALA A 342 -4.47 -6.16 14.85
CA ALA A 342 -3.84 -5.94 16.16
C ALA A 342 -4.83 -5.36 17.17
N GLY A 343 -5.58 -4.32 16.80
CA GLY A 343 -6.64 -3.75 17.64
C GLY A 343 -7.82 -4.71 17.84
N VAL A 344 -8.21 -5.42 16.78
CA VAL A 344 -9.23 -6.48 16.87
C VAL A 344 -8.80 -7.57 17.86
N GLY A 345 -7.51 -7.94 17.86
CA GLY A 345 -6.91 -8.89 18.81
C GLY A 345 -6.97 -8.40 20.26
N GLU A 346 -6.96 -7.10 20.49
CA GLU A 346 -7.11 -6.48 21.83
C GLU A 346 -8.58 -6.41 22.31
N GLY A 347 -9.51 -6.87 21.51
CA GLY A 347 -10.94 -6.87 21.85
C GLY A 347 -11.74 -5.75 21.21
N GLY A 348 -11.21 -5.04 20.21
CA GLY A 348 -11.98 -4.12 19.37
C GLY A 348 -13.05 -4.89 18.59
N ARG A 349 -14.30 -4.42 18.65
CA ARG A 349 -15.45 -5.10 18.04
C ARG A 349 -16.36 -4.16 17.27
N THR A 350 -16.19 -2.86 17.44
CA THR A 350 -17.12 -1.85 16.93
C THR A 350 -16.38 -0.69 16.25
N GLY A 351 -17.13 0.12 15.53
CA GLY A 351 -16.62 1.36 14.92
C GLY A 351 -16.05 2.37 15.91
N LEU A 352 -16.25 2.18 17.22
CA LEU A 352 -15.62 3.06 18.23
C LEU A 352 -14.09 2.92 18.22
N SER A 353 -13.56 1.71 18.00
CA SER A 353 -12.12 1.50 17.80
C SER A 353 -11.63 2.24 16.57
N ALA A 354 -12.32 2.08 15.44
CA ALA A 354 -12.00 2.80 14.20
C ALA A 354 -12.10 4.33 14.40
N PHE A 355 -13.14 4.82 15.06
CA PHE A 355 -13.27 6.23 15.38
C PHE A 355 -12.06 6.76 16.17
N THR A 356 -11.62 6.00 17.19
CA THR A 356 -10.43 6.36 17.99
C THR A 356 -9.18 6.40 17.10
N THR A 357 -9.00 5.43 16.22
CA THR A 357 -7.89 5.41 15.24
C THR A 357 -7.91 6.66 14.35
N GLY A 358 -9.08 7.02 13.80
CA GLY A 358 -9.25 8.22 12.97
C GLY A 358 -8.93 9.52 13.72
N VAL A 359 -9.35 9.64 14.99
CA VAL A 359 -9.00 10.80 15.83
C VAL A 359 -7.49 10.90 16.03
N LEU A 360 -6.80 9.78 16.21
CA LEU A 360 -5.34 9.77 16.36
C LEU A 360 -4.64 10.14 15.03
N PHE A 361 -5.14 9.72 13.88
CA PHE A 361 -4.65 10.20 12.59
C PHE A 361 -4.87 11.71 12.42
N PHE A 362 -6.01 12.24 12.86
CA PHE A 362 -6.25 13.67 12.87
C PHE A 362 -5.24 14.43 13.72
N ILE A 363 -4.93 13.94 14.92
CA ILE A 363 -3.89 14.53 15.79
C ILE A 363 -2.51 14.43 15.11
N ALA A 364 -2.21 13.31 14.48
CA ALA A 364 -0.94 13.08 13.79
C ALA A 364 -0.67 14.08 12.64
N MET A 365 -1.70 14.67 12.03
CA MET A 365 -1.53 15.72 11.01
C MET A 365 -0.69 16.90 11.52
N PHE A 366 -0.84 17.25 12.81
CA PHE A 366 -0.09 18.36 13.43
C PHE A 366 1.34 17.97 13.83
N LEU A 367 1.70 16.68 13.74
CA LEU A 367 3.05 16.17 13.98
C LEU A 367 3.92 16.14 12.71
N SER A 368 3.47 16.72 11.60
CA SER A 368 4.23 16.76 10.35
C SER A 368 5.66 17.28 10.48
N PRO A 369 5.99 18.30 11.32
CA PRO A 369 7.37 18.74 11.50
C PRO A 369 8.29 17.68 12.11
N VAL A 370 7.75 16.87 13.03
CA VAL A 370 8.49 15.76 13.64
C VAL A 370 8.63 14.60 12.65
N ALA A 371 7.61 14.38 11.84
CA ALA A 371 7.60 13.35 10.83
C ALA A 371 8.68 13.56 9.74
N ALA A 372 8.93 14.81 9.37
CA ALA A 372 9.98 15.18 8.41
C ALA A 372 11.41 14.85 8.86
N LEU A 373 11.62 14.61 10.17
CA LEU A 373 12.91 14.16 10.69
C LEU A 373 13.19 12.68 10.47
N ILE A 374 12.19 11.89 10.03
CA ILE A 374 12.35 10.45 9.84
C ILE A 374 13.07 10.19 8.52
N PRO A 375 14.32 9.65 8.54
CA PRO A 375 15.06 9.43 7.32
C PRO A 375 14.51 8.27 6.49
N SER A 376 14.71 8.32 5.18
CA SER A 376 14.24 7.29 4.24
C SER A 376 14.79 5.89 4.55
N CYS A 377 16.02 5.79 5.06
CA CYS A 377 16.60 4.51 5.47
C CYS A 377 15.87 3.86 6.66
N ALA A 378 15.29 4.65 7.56
CA ALA A 378 14.46 4.10 8.64
C ALA A 378 13.08 3.64 8.13
N THR A 379 12.44 4.40 7.23
CA THR A 379 11.15 4.00 6.63
C THR A 379 11.29 2.80 5.68
N ALA A 380 12.42 2.66 5.00
CA ALA A 380 12.72 1.51 4.15
C ALA A 380 12.65 0.18 4.91
N SER A 381 13.01 0.16 6.19
CA SER A 381 12.90 -1.03 7.03
C SER A 381 11.47 -1.54 7.18
N ALA A 382 10.50 -0.62 7.24
CA ALA A 382 9.08 -0.96 7.29
C ALA A 382 8.61 -1.60 5.99
N LEU A 383 9.02 -1.06 4.82
CA LEU A 383 8.69 -1.63 3.51
C LEU A 383 9.14 -3.09 3.40
N VAL A 384 10.39 -3.37 3.82
CA VAL A 384 10.91 -4.74 3.80
C VAL A 384 10.10 -5.64 4.73
N TYR A 385 9.80 -5.18 5.94
CA TYR A 385 9.07 -5.99 6.91
C TYR A 385 7.62 -6.26 6.51
N VAL A 386 6.91 -5.26 5.98
CA VAL A 386 5.55 -5.42 5.44
C VAL A 386 5.57 -6.45 4.30
N GLY A 387 6.58 -6.40 3.42
CA GLY A 387 6.76 -7.42 2.40
C GLY A 387 6.87 -8.83 2.98
N VAL A 388 7.62 -9.01 4.07
CA VAL A 388 7.72 -10.31 4.77
C VAL A 388 6.36 -10.77 5.29
N LEU A 389 5.54 -9.88 5.87
CA LEU A 389 4.21 -10.23 6.36
C LEU A 389 3.28 -10.69 5.23
N MET A 390 3.35 -10.03 4.07
CA MET A 390 2.52 -10.35 2.91
C MET A 390 2.90 -11.68 2.24
N MET A 391 4.14 -12.14 2.40
CA MET A 391 4.59 -13.43 1.87
C MET A 391 3.90 -14.65 2.53
N GLY A 392 3.22 -14.47 3.65
CA GLY A 392 2.55 -15.59 4.37
C GLY A 392 1.52 -16.34 3.52
N CYS A 393 0.86 -15.70 2.56
CA CYS A 393 -0.15 -16.32 1.70
C CYS A 393 0.42 -17.34 0.69
N VAL A 394 1.74 -17.38 0.50
CA VAL A 394 2.41 -18.36 -0.39
C VAL A 394 2.17 -19.79 0.07
N THR A 395 1.96 -20.02 1.36
CA THR A 395 1.68 -21.35 1.92
C THR A 395 0.32 -21.91 1.50
N ASP A 396 -0.61 -21.08 1.02
CA ASP A 396 -1.96 -21.47 0.61
C ASP A 396 -2.02 -21.99 -0.83
N ILE A 397 -0.86 -22.08 -1.51
CA ILE A 397 -0.70 -22.56 -2.88
C ILE A 397 -0.22 -23.99 -2.90
N ASP A 398 -0.85 -24.81 -3.74
CA ASP A 398 -0.34 -26.13 -4.05
C ASP A 398 0.79 -26.07 -5.09
N TRP A 399 2.03 -25.98 -4.60
CA TRP A 399 3.23 -25.93 -5.43
C TRP A 399 3.56 -27.25 -6.15
N LYS A 400 2.86 -28.33 -5.84
CA LYS A 400 3.04 -29.62 -6.50
C LYS A 400 2.24 -29.71 -7.82
N ASP A 401 1.14 -28.99 -7.91
CA ASP A 401 0.37 -28.88 -9.14
C ASP A 401 0.97 -27.78 -10.03
N VAL A 402 1.64 -28.19 -11.12
CA VAL A 402 2.28 -27.28 -12.07
C VAL A 402 1.29 -26.30 -12.70
N SER A 403 0.03 -26.70 -12.86
CA SER A 403 -1.02 -25.85 -13.42
C SER A 403 -1.43 -24.70 -12.50
N ILE A 404 -1.15 -24.83 -11.21
CA ILE A 404 -1.36 -23.81 -10.18
C ILE A 404 -0.04 -23.06 -9.90
N ALA A 405 1.05 -23.79 -9.77
CA ALA A 405 2.35 -23.26 -9.36
C ALA A 405 2.94 -22.28 -10.38
N VAL A 406 2.84 -22.57 -11.68
CA VAL A 406 3.42 -21.69 -12.72
C VAL A 406 2.71 -20.34 -12.78
N PRO A 407 1.38 -20.23 -12.88
CA PRO A 407 0.70 -18.93 -12.84
C PRO A 407 0.96 -18.17 -11.54
N ALA A 408 0.97 -18.86 -10.40
CA ALA A 408 1.26 -18.27 -9.10
C ALA A 408 2.69 -17.68 -9.05
N PHE A 409 3.68 -18.46 -9.49
CA PHE A 409 5.08 -18.00 -9.53
C PHE A 409 5.26 -16.81 -10.46
N LEU A 410 4.70 -16.86 -11.68
CA LEU A 410 4.80 -15.77 -12.64
C LEU A 410 4.14 -14.50 -12.11
N THR A 411 3.01 -14.61 -11.41
CA THR A 411 2.37 -13.46 -10.76
C THR A 411 3.33 -12.80 -9.77
N ILE A 412 3.92 -13.56 -8.87
CA ILE A 412 4.83 -13.03 -7.83
C ILE A 412 6.10 -12.44 -8.46
N ALA A 413 6.74 -13.19 -9.36
CA ALA A 413 8.03 -12.83 -9.92
C ALA A 413 7.95 -11.58 -10.80
N PHE A 414 6.95 -11.50 -11.69
CA PHE A 414 6.83 -10.35 -12.58
C PHE A 414 6.45 -9.07 -11.83
N MET A 415 5.65 -9.10 -10.75
CA MET A 415 5.39 -7.92 -9.92
C MET A 415 6.69 -7.30 -9.40
N ALA A 416 7.58 -8.12 -8.85
CA ALA A 416 8.81 -7.64 -8.24
C ALA A 416 9.88 -7.26 -9.28
N PHE A 417 10.10 -8.09 -10.30
CA PHE A 417 11.21 -7.92 -11.24
C PHE A 417 10.95 -6.87 -12.31
N THR A 418 9.69 -6.58 -12.62
CA THR A 418 9.32 -5.56 -13.60
C THR A 418 8.87 -4.25 -12.97
N TYR A 419 8.88 -4.13 -11.63
CA TYR A 419 8.33 -2.96 -10.92
C TYR A 419 6.87 -2.65 -11.26
N ASN A 420 6.09 -3.69 -11.62
CA ASN A 420 4.76 -3.47 -12.14
C ASN A 420 3.79 -4.56 -11.68
N ILE A 421 2.84 -4.17 -10.83
CA ILE A 421 1.80 -5.07 -10.31
C ILE A 421 0.92 -5.59 -11.44
N SER A 422 0.56 -4.72 -12.41
CA SER A 422 -0.27 -5.10 -13.56
C SER A 422 0.35 -6.22 -14.38
N TYR A 423 1.67 -6.18 -14.60
CA TYR A 423 2.39 -7.20 -15.36
C TYR A 423 2.37 -8.55 -14.65
N GLY A 424 2.56 -8.56 -13.33
CA GLY A 424 2.44 -9.79 -12.56
C GLY A 424 1.05 -10.42 -12.69
N ILE A 425 -0.01 -9.64 -12.53
CA ILE A 425 -1.38 -10.11 -12.71
C ILE A 425 -1.59 -10.61 -14.15
N ALA A 426 -1.13 -9.86 -15.14
CA ALA A 426 -1.25 -10.20 -16.55
C ALA A 426 -0.58 -11.54 -16.88
N PHE A 427 0.70 -11.71 -16.52
CA PHE A 427 1.42 -12.96 -16.75
C PHE A 427 0.81 -14.15 -16.03
N GLY A 428 0.33 -13.94 -14.79
CA GLY A 428 -0.41 -14.97 -14.05
C GLY A 428 -1.69 -15.40 -14.76
N LEU A 429 -2.52 -14.46 -15.20
CA LEU A 429 -3.78 -14.74 -15.89
C LEU A 429 -3.54 -15.38 -17.27
N ILE A 430 -2.65 -14.81 -18.06
CA ILE A 430 -2.33 -15.31 -19.41
C ILE A 430 -1.77 -16.73 -19.32
N SER A 431 -0.81 -16.98 -18.43
CA SER A 431 -0.22 -18.31 -18.25
C SER A 431 -1.25 -19.33 -17.77
N HIS A 432 -2.14 -18.95 -16.85
CA HIS A 432 -3.24 -19.81 -16.42
C HIS A 432 -4.14 -20.20 -17.61
N VAL A 433 -4.57 -19.21 -18.41
CA VAL A 433 -5.42 -19.47 -19.59
C VAL A 433 -4.73 -20.41 -20.58
N PHE A 434 -3.46 -20.17 -20.92
CA PHE A 434 -2.71 -21.06 -21.83
C PHE A 434 -2.57 -22.48 -21.27
N ILE A 435 -2.22 -22.63 -19.99
CA ILE A 435 -2.10 -23.96 -19.39
C ILE A 435 -3.44 -24.70 -19.45
N GLN A 436 -4.57 -24.04 -19.16
CA GLN A 436 -5.90 -24.65 -19.22
C GLN A 436 -6.27 -25.06 -20.66
N ILE A 437 -5.86 -24.29 -21.68
CA ILE A 437 -6.06 -24.67 -23.10
C ILE A 437 -5.30 -25.96 -23.41
N PHE A 438 -3.99 -25.98 -23.14
CA PHE A 438 -3.13 -27.10 -23.51
C PHE A 438 -3.36 -28.36 -22.66
N THR A 439 -3.97 -28.22 -21.49
CA THR A 439 -4.40 -29.37 -20.66
C THR A 439 -5.81 -29.86 -20.97
N GLY A 440 -6.49 -29.28 -21.99
CA GLY A 440 -7.84 -29.67 -22.40
C GLY A 440 -8.94 -29.18 -21.48
N LYS A 441 -8.65 -28.28 -20.54
CA LYS A 441 -9.60 -27.71 -19.57
C LYS A 441 -10.06 -26.30 -19.91
N ALA A 442 -9.94 -25.89 -21.17
CA ALA A 442 -10.32 -24.54 -21.63
C ALA A 442 -11.77 -24.14 -21.27
N LYS A 443 -12.67 -25.13 -21.17
CA LYS A 443 -14.09 -24.91 -20.79
C LYS A 443 -14.27 -24.55 -19.31
N GLU A 444 -13.29 -24.82 -18.46
CA GLU A 444 -13.32 -24.47 -17.03
C GLU A 444 -12.95 -23.00 -16.80
N VAL A 445 -12.30 -22.35 -17.80
CA VAL A 445 -11.93 -20.94 -17.74
C VAL A 445 -13.17 -20.07 -17.96
N LYS A 446 -13.46 -19.19 -17.01
CA LYS A 446 -14.63 -18.30 -17.08
C LYS A 446 -14.48 -17.29 -18.21
N ALA A 447 -15.57 -16.95 -18.88
CA ALA A 447 -15.58 -16.01 -20.02
C ALA A 447 -14.93 -14.65 -19.66
N PHE A 448 -15.15 -14.17 -18.45
CA PHE A 448 -14.59 -12.90 -17.99
C PHE A 448 -13.06 -12.97 -17.82
N THR A 449 -12.50 -14.12 -17.42
CA THR A 449 -11.05 -14.35 -17.35
C THR A 449 -10.41 -14.24 -18.74
N TRP A 450 -11.08 -14.74 -19.77
CA TRP A 450 -10.65 -14.58 -21.18
C TRP A 450 -10.58 -13.12 -21.60
N VAL A 451 -11.62 -12.33 -21.26
CA VAL A 451 -11.69 -10.90 -21.61
C VAL A 451 -10.52 -10.16 -20.97
N ILE A 452 -10.27 -10.39 -19.68
CA ILE A 452 -9.17 -9.74 -18.96
C ILE A 452 -7.81 -10.18 -19.52
N ALA A 453 -7.61 -11.47 -19.79
CA ALA A 453 -6.35 -11.97 -20.35
C ALA A 453 -6.05 -11.37 -21.73
N VAL A 454 -7.07 -11.24 -22.58
CA VAL A 454 -6.94 -10.60 -23.91
C VAL A 454 -6.62 -9.10 -23.75
N LEU A 455 -7.28 -8.41 -22.82
CA LEU A 455 -7.02 -6.99 -22.56
C LEU A 455 -5.57 -6.76 -22.14
N PHE A 456 -5.05 -7.57 -21.22
CA PHE A 456 -3.64 -7.49 -20.80
C PHE A 456 -2.67 -7.91 -21.92
N ALA A 457 -3.03 -8.90 -22.74
CA ALA A 457 -2.22 -9.26 -23.89
C ALA A 457 -2.12 -8.11 -24.90
N LEU A 458 -3.25 -7.45 -25.20
CA LEU A 458 -3.26 -6.25 -26.05
C LEU A 458 -2.40 -5.12 -25.47
N MET A 459 -2.44 -4.93 -24.15
CA MET A 459 -1.57 -3.95 -23.50
C MET A 459 -0.10 -4.20 -23.82
N PHE A 460 0.40 -5.44 -23.72
CA PHE A 460 1.81 -5.73 -24.03
C PHE A 460 2.19 -5.46 -25.50
N PHE A 461 1.28 -5.66 -26.44
CA PHE A 461 1.57 -5.43 -27.86
C PHE A 461 1.38 -3.97 -28.31
N LEU A 462 0.64 -3.16 -27.55
CA LEU A 462 0.29 -1.80 -27.95
C LEU A 462 0.94 -0.70 -27.09
N THR A 463 1.47 -1.03 -25.92
CA THR A 463 2.10 -0.05 -25.02
C THR A 463 3.56 -0.36 -24.67
N HIS A 464 4.12 -1.43 -25.23
CA HIS A 464 5.52 -1.84 -25.07
C HIS A 464 6.17 -2.01 -26.46
#